data_6008e137a242d61438f658b5d920b85a
#
_entry.id   6008e137a242d61438f658b5d920b85a
#
_cell.length_a   1.000
_cell.length_b   1.000
_cell.length_c   1.000
_cell.angle_alpha   90.00
_cell.angle_beta   90.00
_cell.angle_gamma   90.00
#
_symmetry.space_group_name_H-M   'P 1'
#
loop_
_entity.id
_entity.type
_entity.pdbx_description
1 polymer ?
#
loop_
_entity_poly.entity_id
_entity_poly.type
_entity_poly.pdbx_seq_one_letter_code
_entity_poly.pdbx_strand_id
1 'polypeptide(L)'
;MANITDDIIKRFNNEDVIKLSDKDGFKEMKSWAHTGSSELDYNLRIMGFPTGIIEIAGPSRSGKTTLGLTGMKHFLKENPELGVAVILSSENRDSKEYAVQLGINPSKIIVMKIRYVEKMFMMVKKLLDDVDALFK
;
A
#
# COMPACT_ATOMS: atom_id res chain seq x y z
N MET A 1 -26.07 -22.98 -25.83
CA MET A 1 -24.71 -23.48 -25.52
C MET A 1 -24.39 -23.04 -24.08
N ALA A 2 -24.07 -23.99 -23.22
CA ALA A 2 -23.64 -23.65 -21.87
C ALA A 2 -22.33 -22.82 -21.95
N ASN A 3 -22.28 -21.72 -21.21
CA ASN A 3 -21.08 -20.87 -21.21
C ASN A 3 -20.02 -21.53 -20.31
N ILE A 4 -18.94 -21.99 -20.93
CA ILE A 4 -17.82 -22.67 -20.24
C ILE A 4 -17.34 -21.89 -19.01
N THR A 5 -17.36 -20.56 -19.08
CA THR A 5 -17.00 -19.68 -17.96
C THR A 5 -17.92 -19.85 -16.74
N ASP A 6 -19.23 -19.98 -16.99
CA ASP A 6 -20.22 -20.18 -15.92
C ASP A 6 -20.07 -21.56 -15.27
N ASP A 7 -19.74 -22.58 -16.06
CA ASP A 7 -19.50 -23.94 -15.55
C ASP A 7 -18.22 -24.01 -14.70
N ILE A 8 -17.19 -23.28 -15.10
CA ILE A 8 -15.94 -23.16 -14.32
C ILE A 8 -16.21 -22.49 -12.98
N ILE A 9 -16.91 -21.34 -12.97
CA ILE A 9 -17.21 -20.60 -11.73
C ILE A 9 -18.03 -21.46 -10.77
N LYS A 10 -19.03 -22.18 -11.25
CA LYS A 10 -19.84 -23.10 -10.43
C LYS A 10 -19.02 -24.22 -9.79
N ARG A 11 -17.97 -24.70 -10.46
CA ARG A 11 -17.09 -25.76 -9.89
C ARG A 11 -16.26 -25.28 -8.71
N PHE A 12 -15.88 -24.02 -8.69
CA PHE A 12 -15.14 -23.47 -7.56
C PHE A 12 -16.01 -23.19 -6.36
N ASN A 13 -17.34 -23.01 -6.55
CA ASN A 13 -18.31 -22.74 -5.49
C ASN A 13 -17.79 -21.75 -4.42
N ASN A 14 -17.10 -20.71 -4.87
CA ASN A 14 -16.40 -19.76 -4.02
C ASN A 14 -16.83 -18.35 -4.40
N GLU A 15 -17.27 -17.57 -3.41
CA GLU A 15 -17.68 -16.17 -3.58
C GLU A 15 -16.56 -15.25 -4.09
N ASP A 16 -15.30 -15.70 -3.94
CA ASP A 16 -14.12 -14.97 -4.43
C ASP A 16 -13.86 -15.15 -5.93
N VAL A 17 -14.62 -16.04 -6.62
CA VAL A 17 -14.45 -16.33 -8.05
C VAL A 17 -15.55 -15.65 -8.85
N ILE A 18 -15.19 -14.58 -9.56
CA ILE A 18 -16.13 -13.75 -10.33
C ILE A 18 -15.67 -13.59 -11.79
N LYS A 19 -16.60 -13.26 -12.67
CA LYS A 19 -16.24 -12.87 -14.04
C LYS A 19 -15.75 -11.44 -14.08
N LEU A 20 -14.75 -11.18 -14.92
CA LEU A 20 -14.26 -9.82 -15.17
C LEU A 20 -15.35 -8.90 -15.76
N SER A 21 -16.35 -9.46 -16.44
CA SER A 21 -17.52 -8.71 -16.95
C SER A 21 -18.48 -8.25 -15.87
N ASP A 22 -18.45 -8.85 -14.69
CA ASP A 22 -19.38 -8.57 -13.59
C ASP A 22 -18.89 -7.33 -12.85
N LYS A 23 -19.52 -6.19 -13.14
CA LYS A 23 -19.11 -4.87 -12.62
C LYS A 23 -19.08 -4.77 -11.09
N ASP A 24 -19.90 -5.57 -10.41
CA ASP A 24 -20.05 -5.50 -8.94
C ASP A 24 -18.91 -6.21 -8.18
N GLY A 25 -18.11 -7.03 -8.86
CA GLY A 25 -17.02 -7.80 -8.23
C GLY A 25 -15.69 -7.06 -8.12
N PHE A 26 -15.48 -5.99 -8.89
CA PHE A 26 -14.24 -5.23 -8.88
C PHE A 26 -14.46 -3.84 -8.30
N LYS A 27 -13.89 -3.60 -7.12
CA LYS A 27 -13.87 -2.24 -6.56
C LYS A 27 -13.01 -1.35 -7.46
N GLU A 28 -13.51 -0.17 -7.79
CA GLU A 28 -12.74 0.85 -8.49
C GLU A 28 -11.45 1.15 -7.71
N MET A 29 -10.30 1.02 -8.37
CA MET A 29 -9.03 1.37 -7.77
C MET A 29 -8.97 2.88 -7.58
N LYS A 30 -8.80 3.31 -6.33
CA LYS A 30 -8.61 4.71 -5.97
C LYS A 30 -7.15 4.96 -5.63
N SER A 31 -6.65 6.12 -5.99
CA SER A 31 -5.37 6.61 -5.49
C SER A 31 -5.52 6.99 -4.01
N TRP A 32 -4.51 6.69 -3.21
CA TRP A 32 -4.46 7.11 -1.80
C TRP A 32 -3.44 8.23 -1.58
N ALA A 33 -2.46 8.41 -2.47
CA ALA A 33 -1.48 9.47 -2.42
C ALA A 33 -0.76 9.65 -3.76
N HIS A 34 -0.34 10.87 -4.08
CA HIS A 34 0.54 11.13 -5.20
C HIS A 34 1.91 10.48 -5.01
N THR A 35 2.52 10.00 -6.11
CA THR A 35 3.87 9.40 -6.07
C THR A 35 4.96 10.44 -5.90
N GLY A 36 4.67 11.71 -6.21
CA GLY A 36 5.63 12.80 -6.28
C GLY A 36 6.29 12.95 -7.67
N SER A 37 5.91 12.14 -8.62
CA SER A 37 6.30 12.24 -10.03
C SER A 37 5.04 12.34 -10.88
N SER A 38 4.84 13.49 -11.53
CA SER A 38 3.69 13.72 -12.39
C SER A 38 3.63 12.73 -13.57
N GLU A 39 4.79 12.31 -14.08
CA GLU A 39 4.87 11.33 -15.14
C GLU A 39 4.44 9.94 -14.67
N LEU A 40 4.89 9.54 -13.47
CA LEU A 40 4.49 8.26 -12.90
C LEU A 40 2.98 8.27 -12.55
N ASP A 41 2.48 9.34 -11.95
CA ASP A 41 1.06 9.50 -11.62
C ASP A 41 0.19 9.38 -12.88
N TYR A 42 0.59 10.04 -13.97
CA TYR A 42 -0.10 9.95 -15.25
C TYR A 42 -0.08 8.53 -15.83
N ASN A 43 1.07 7.85 -15.79
CA ASN A 43 1.22 6.49 -16.31
C ASN A 43 0.44 5.45 -15.49
N LEU A 44 0.26 5.67 -14.20
CA LEU A 44 -0.58 4.84 -13.34
C LEU A 44 -2.09 5.01 -13.60
N ARG A 45 -2.51 5.99 -14.41
CA ARG A 45 -3.90 6.32 -14.79
C ARG A 45 -4.85 6.68 -13.64
N ILE A 46 -4.48 6.39 -12.41
CA ILE A 46 -5.24 6.69 -11.19
C ILE A 46 -4.65 7.90 -10.44
N MET A 47 -3.69 8.56 -11.05
CA MET A 47 -3.03 9.78 -10.55
C MET A 47 -2.36 9.62 -9.18
N GLY A 48 -1.74 8.45 -8.94
CA GLY A 48 -1.00 8.19 -7.71
C GLY A 48 -0.87 6.70 -7.37
N PHE A 49 -0.49 6.41 -6.15
CA PHE A 49 -0.42 5.05 -5.66
C PHE A 49 -1.82 4.45 -5.48
N PRO A 50 -2.09 3.21 -5.99
CA PRO A 50 -3.35 2.51 -5.76
C PRO A 50 -3.49 2.08 -4.30
N THR A 51 -4.74 1.90 -3.85
CA THR A 51 -5.02 1.19 -2.61
C THR A 51 -4.68 -0.30 -2.78
N GLY A 52 -4.08 -0.91 -1.76
CA GLY A 52 -3.71 -2.33 -1.78
C GLY A 52 -2.21 -2.56 -1.57
N ILE A 53 -1.73 -3.70 -2.02
CA ILE A 53 -0.32 -4.09 -1.92
C ILE A 53 0.40 -3.61 -3.18
N ILE A 54 1.47 -2.85 -3.00
CA ILE A 54 2.30 -2.32 -4.08
C ILE A 54 3.72 -2.86 -3.91
N GLU A 55 4.24 -3.49 -4.94
CA GLU A 55 5.64 -3.88 -5.00
C GLU A 55 6.44 -2.84 -5.81
N ILE A 56 7.55 -2.35 -5.22
CA ILE A 56 8.50 -1.46 -5.89
C ILE A 56 9.82 -2.21 -6.03
N ALA A 57 10.10 -2.71 -7.22
CA ALA A 57 11.30 -3.46 -7.54
C ALA A 57 12.34 -2.62 -8.28
N GLY A 58 13.61 -2.98 -8.12
CA GLY A 58 14.71 -2.32 -8.82
C GLY A 58 16.06 -2.57 -8.14
N PRO A 59 17.18 -2.22 -8.81
CA PRO A 59 18.53 -2.41 -8.27
C PRO A 59 18.77 -1.57 -7.01
N SER A 60 19.86 -1.88 -6.31
CA SER A 60 20.26 -1.08 -5.15
C SER A 60 20.48 0.38 -5.56
N ARG A 61 20.09 1.33 -4.68
CA ARG A 61 20.20 2.79 -4.89
C ARG A 61 19.37 3.36 -6.06
N SER A 62 18.37 2.64 -6.56
CA SER A 62 17.48 3.11 -7.64
C SER A 62 16.35 4.05 -7.17
N GLY A 63 16.34 4.47 -5.92
CA GLY A 63 15.31 5.40 -5.41
C GLY A 63 14.03 4.74 -4.87
N LYS A 64 13.96 3.41 -4.73
CA LYS A 64 12.77 2.70 -4.21
C LYS A 64 12.27 3.26 -2.88
N THR A 65 13.17 3.38 -1.91
CA THR A 65 12.85 3.93 -0.58
C THR A 65 12.42 5.39 -0.68
N THR A 66 13.09 6.18 -1.52
CA THR A 66 12.73 7.58 -1.78
C THR A 66 11.31 7.69 -2.31
N LEU A 67 10.96 6.86 -3.29
CA LEU A 67 9.62 6.83 -3.88
C LEU A 67 8.56 6.47 -2.83
N GLY A 68 8.79 5.43 -2.04
CA GLY A 68 7.88 5.05 -0.95
C GLY A 68 7.71 6.15 0.10
N LEU A 69 8.81 6.77 0.53
CA LEU A 69 8.77 7.87 1.49
C LEU A 69 8.06 9.12 0.92
N THR A 70 8.23 9.40 -0.38
CA THR A 70 7.54 10.51 -1.04
C THR A 70 6.04 10.29 -1.08
N GLY A 71 5.58 9.06 -1.38
CA GLY A 71 4.17 8.70 -1.27
C GLY A 71 3.62 8.88 0.14
N MET A 72 4.35 8.41 1.16
CA MET A 72 3.99 8.63 2.57
C MET A 72 3.87 10.13 2.91
N LYS A 73 4.79 10.96 2.41
CA LYS A 73 4.74 12.42 2.58
C LYS A 73 3.43 13.00 2.05
N HIS A 74 3.06 12.64 0.82
CA HIS A 74 1.83 13.14 0.20
C HIS A 74 0.60 12.67 0.96
N PHE A 75 0.55 11.38 1.32
CA PHE A 75 -0.53 10.84 2.14
C PHE A 75 -0.70 11.59 3.47
N LEU A 76 0.39 11.79 4.21
CA LEU A 76 0.35 12.49 5.50
C LEU A 76 -0.03 13.97 5.37
N LYS A 77 0.31 14.60 4.23
CA LYS A 77 -0.08 15.99 3.93
C LYS A 77 -1.58 16.10 3.62
N GLU A 78 -2.13 15.14 2.91
CA GLU A 78 -3.55 15.09 2.53
C GLU A 78 -4.45 14.64 3.70
N ASN A 79 -3.87 13.91 4.68
CA ASN A 79 -4.56 13.40 5.86
C ASN A 79 -3.91 13.90 7.17
N PRO A 80 -3.96 15.21 7.46
CA PRO A 80 -3.20 15.79 8.57
C PRO A 80 -3.67 15.34 9.95
N GLU A 81 -4.94 15.00 10.11
CA GLU A 81 -5.52 14.62 11.41
C GLU A 81 -5.28 13.13 11.74
N LEU A 82 -5.63 12.26 10.80
CA LEU A 82 -5.67 10.80 11.01
C LEU A 82 -4.51 10.05 10.35
N GLY A 83 -3.77 10.70 9.45
CA GLY A 83 -2.69 10.06 8.70
C GLY A 83 -1.53 9.62 9.61
N VAL A 84 -1.22 8.33 9.60
CA VAL A 84 -0.04 7.73 10.22
C VAL A 84 0.63 6.81 9.21
N ALA A 85 1.96 6.85 9.13
CA ALA A 85 2.75 5.94 8.33
C ALA A 85 3.51 4.97 9.22
N VAL A 86 3.52 3.69 8.82
CA VAL A 86 4.28 2.66 9.53
C VAL A 86 5.32 2.07 8.58
N ILE A 87 6.58 2.08 8.99
CA ILE A 87 7.69 1.48 8.27
C ILE A 87 8.11 0.21 9.01
N LEU A 88 8.01 -0.92 8.34
CA LEU A 88 8.51 -2.20 8.81
C LEU A 88 9.87 -2.44 8.14
N SER A 89 10.95 -2.23 8.89
CA SER A 89 12.30 -2.28 8.33
C SER A 89 13.09 -3.47 8.83
N SER A 90 13.69 -4.19 7.89
CA SER A 90 14.71 -5.22 8.17
C SER A 90 16.15 -4.67 8.11
N GLU A 91 16.32 -3.45 7.62
CA GLU A 91 17.61 -2.79 7.47
C GLU A 91 17.82 -1.73 8.56
N ASN A 92 19.07 -1.57 9.03
CA ASN A 92 19.43 -0.53 10.01
C ASN A 92 19.68 0.86 9.39
N ARG A 93 19.21 1.09 8.16
CA ARG A 93 19.50 2.29 7.38
C ARG A 93 18.40 3.34 7.36
N ASP A 94 17.34 3.14 8.14
CA ASP A 94 16.26 4.11 8.22
C ASP A 94 16.76 5.35 8.96
N SER A 95 17.05 6.41 8.21
CA SER A 95 17.52 7.63 8.82
C SER A 95 16.36 8.61 8.98
N LYS A 96 16.13 9.00 10.22
CA LYS A 96 15.21 10.09 10.57
C LYS A 96 15.58 11.36 9.79
N GLU A 97 16.88 11.60 9.63
CA GLU A 97 17.43 12.75 8.91
C GLU A 97 16.95 12.77 7.45
N TYR A 98 16.94 11.61 6.79
CA TYR A 98 16.49 11.52 5.40
C TYR A 98 14.98 11.78 5.26
N ALA A 99 14.17 11.25 6.16
CA ALA A 99 12.73 11.55 6.19
C ALA A 99 12.46 13.04 6.39
N VAL A 100 13.21 13.68 7.31
CA VAL A 100 13.14 15.14 7.56
C VAL A 100 13.57 15.94 6.33
N GLN A 101 14.65 15.54 5.66
CA GLN A 101 15.11 16.19 4.41
C GLN A 101 14.07 16.11 3.30
N LEU A 102 13.31 15.02 3.23
CA LEU A 102 12.17 14.89 2.32
C LEU A 102 10.96 15.73 2.73
N GLY A 103 11.00 16.37 3.89
CA GLY A 103 9.92 17.20 4.42
C GLY A 103 8.78 16.38 5.05
N ILE A 104 9.08 15.20 5.58
CA ILE A 104 8.13 14.37 6.30
C ILE A 104 8.18 14.71 7.80
N ASN A 105 7.04 14.87 8.43
CA ASN A 105 6.96 15.05 9.88
C ASN A 105 7.26 13.71 10.59
N PRO A 106 8.39 13.56 11.30
CA PRO A 106 8.78 12.30 11.91
C PRO A 106 7.84 11.85 13.05
N SER A 107 7.04 12.75 13.63
CA SER A 107 6.06 12.39 14.66
C SER A 107 4.87 11.58 14.11
N LYS A 108 4.68 11.57 12.80
CA LYS A 108 3.64 10.83 12.09
C LYS A 108 4.12 9.48 11.55
N ILE A 109 5.38 9.11 11.80
CA ILE A 109 5.97 7.86 11.31
C ILE A 109 6.32 6.95 12.47
N ILE A 110 5.84 5.72 12.41
CA ILE A 110 6.22 4.64 13.31
C ILE A 110 7.19 3.73 12.57
N VAL A 111 8.40 3.52 13.12
CA VAL A 111 9.38 2.58 12.56
C VAL A 111 9.46 1.35 13.44
N MET A 112 9.19 0.19 12.87
CA MET A 112 9.29 -1.09 13.54
C MET A 112 10.44 -1.90 12.93
N LYS A 113 11.47 -2.20 13.74
CA LYS A 113 12.62 -3.02 13.30
C LYS A 113 12.26 -4.50 13.38
N ILE A 114 12.40 -5.18 12.26
CA ILE A 114 12.01 -6.58 12.11
C ILE A 114 13.22 -7.39 11.64
N ARG A 115 13.49 -8.51 12.32
CA ARG A 115 14.58 -9.42 11.94
C ARG A 115 14.09 -10.67 11.21
N TYR A 116 12.82 -11.04 11.38
CA TYR A 116 12.24 -12.29 10.86
C TYR A 116 10.94 -11.99 10.13
N VAL A 117 10.71 -12.65 9.00
CA VAL A 117 9.54 -12.44 8.13
C VAL A 117 8.25 -12.82 8.85
N GLU A 118 8.26 -13.89 9.64
CA GLU A 118 7.10 -14.34 10.42
C GLU A 118 6.63 -13.25 11.39
N LYS A 119 7.59 -12.59 12.06
CA LYS A 119 7.29 -11.46 12.96
C LYS A 119 6.69 -10.29 12.19
N MET A 120 7.13 -10.04 10.96
CA MET A 120 6.57 -9.00 10.11
C MET A 120 5.07 -9.23 9.86
N PHE A 121 4.69 -10.42 9.43
CA PHE A 121 3.28 -10.74 9.19
C PHE A 121 2.42 -10.65 10.44
N MET A 122 2.93 -11.11 11.59
CA MET A 122 2.23 -10.97 12.88
C MET A 122 2.01 -9.51 13.26
N MET A 123 3.01 -8.65 13.04
CA MET A 123 2.89 -7.22 13.33
C MET A 123 1.94 -6.50 12.38
N VAL A 124 1.96 -6.83 11.09
CA VAL A 124 1.01 -6.29 10.11
C VAL A 124 -0.41 -6.67 10.50
N LYS A 125 -0.67 -7.96 10.80
CA LYS A 125 -1.98 -8.42 11.23
C LYS A 125 -2.46 -7.65 12.46
N LYS A 126 -1.61 -7.55 13.50
CA LYS A 126 -1.97 -6.83 14.71
C LYS A 126 -2.28 -5.35 14.43
N LEU A 127 -1.49 -4.68 13.57
CA LEU A 127 -1.75 -3.29 13.19
C LEU A 127 -3.11 -3.14 12.50
N LEU A 128 -3.46 -4.06 11.60
CA LEU A 128 -4.76 -4.03 10.92
C LEU A 128 -5.92 -4.24 11.91
N ASP A 129 -5.78 -5.21 12.83
CA ASP A 129 -6.79 -5.49 13.86
C ASP A 129 -6.97 -4.28 14.79
N ASP A 130 -5.85 -3.61 15.19
CA ASP A 130 -5.87 -2.42 16.06
C ASP A 130 -6.52 -1.22 15.33
N VAL A 131 -6.22 -1.01 14.03
CA VAL A 131 -6.84 0.04 13.22
C VAL A 131 -8.35 -0.19 13.10
N ASP A 132 -8.77 -1.42 12.77
CA ASP A 132 -10.19 -1.77 12.67
C ASP A 132 -10.95 -1.53 14.00
N ALA A 133 -10.28 -1.73 15.13
CA ALA A 133 -10.86 -1.46 16.45
C ALA A 133 -11.02 0.03 16.76
N LEU A 134 -10.15 0.89 16.20
CA LEU A 134 -10.19 2.35 16.42
C LEU A 134 -11.27 3.05 15.57
N PHE A 135 -11.71 2.43 14.48
CA PHE A 135 -12.69 3.03 13.55
C PHE A 135 -14.08 2.39 13.62
N LYS A 136 -14.30 1.49 14.56
CA LYS A 136 -15.63 0.94 14.93
C LYS A 136 -16.25 1.72 16.08
#